data_e6e660faf04f36aa67d14427ebcef1ae
#
_entry.id   e6e660faf04f36aa67d14427ebcef1ae
#
_cell.length_a   1.000
_cell.length_b   1.000
_cell.length_c   1.000
_cell.angle_alpha   90.00
_cell.angle_beta   90.00
_cell.angle_gamma   90.00
#
_symmetry.space_group_name_H-M   'P 1'
#
loop_
_entity.id
_entity.type
_entity.pdbx_description
1 polymer ?
#
loop_
_entity_poly.entity_id
_entity_poly.type
_entity_poly.pdbx_seq_one_letter_code
_entity_poly.pdbx_strand_id
1 'polypeptide(L)'
;MSTGKVWLVGAGPGDAGLFTIKGMETLQQAEVVVYDSLVGQEILSRIPESARCINVGKRASHHTMPQEQINQVLVEEAKKGHRVVRLKGGDPFLFGRGGEELELLVKEGIPYEVVPGVTSPIAVPAYNGIPVTHRDFTSSVHIITGHKKQGAAYDIDFDALVRTKGTLVFLMGVSALSDICQSLLQAGMDQDMPAAILQKGTTAGQKRIVRSEERRVGK
;
A
#
# COMPACT_ATOMS: atom_id res chain seq x y z
N MET A 1 -0.75 22.07 28.43
CA MET A 1 -1.29 22.06 27.04
C MET A 1 -1.90 20.69 26.82
N SER A 2 -3.06 20.58 26.17
CA SER A 2 -3.64 19.29 25.85
C SER A 2 -2.79 18.58 24.77
N THR A 3 -2.53 17.30 24.95
CA THR A 3 -1.89 16.47 23.92
C THR A 3 -2.78 16.45 22.66
N GLY A 4 -2.17 16.60 21.49
CA GLY A 4 -2.85 16.47 20.22
C GLY A 4 -3.25 15.03 19.90
N LYS A 5 -3.72 14.79 18.69
CA LYS A 5 -4.14 13.46 18.22
C LYS A 5 -3.52 13.16 16.86
N VAL A 6 -3.22 11.88 16.60
CA VAL A 6 -2.70 11.39 15.33
C VAL A 6 -3.77 10.56 14.61
N TRP A 7 -3.99 10.84 13.34
CA TRP A 7 -4.80 10.00 12.44
C TRP A 7 -3.90 9.35 11.39
N LEU A 8 -3.90 8.02 11.34
CA LEU A 8 -3.31 7.29 10.22
C LEU A 8 -4.38 7.14 9.15
N VAL A 9 -4.20 7.80 8.01
CA VAL A 9 -5.22 7.89 6.96
C VAL A 9 -4.72 7.24 5.68
N GLY A 10 -5.46 6.26 5.18
CA GLY A 10 -5.19 5.65 3.88
C GLY A 10 -5.59 6.58 2.74
N ALA A 11 -4.62 6.94 1.90
CA ALA A 11 -4.81 7.85 0.77
C ALA A 11 -5.34 7.14 -0.50
N GLY A 12 -5.57 5.84 -0.43
CA GLY A 12 -5.97 5.06 -1.60
C GLY A 12 -4.83 4.75 -2.57
N PRO A 13 -5.13 4.07 -3.69
CA PRO A 13 -4.13 3.52 -4.59
C PRO A 13 -3.59 4.49 -5.64
N GLY A 14 -4.13 5.72 -5.73
CA GLY A 14 -3.70 6.75 -6.68
C GLY A 14 -4.81 7.67 -7.18
N ASP A 15 -5.96 7.12 -7.58
CA ASP A 15 -7.16 7.89 -7.96
C ASP A 15 -7.76 8.58 -6.73
N ALA A 16 -7.91 9.90 -6.78
CA ALA A 16 -8.51 10.69 -5.70
C ALA A 16 -9.98 10.34 -5.45
N GLY A 17 -10.68 9.80 -6.43
CA GLY A 17 -12.05 9.30 -6.29
C GLY A 17 -12.17 8.09 -5.36
N LEU A 18 -11.05 7.42 -5.07
CA LEU A 18 -10.96 6.31 -4.12
C LEU A 18 -10.52 6.74 -2.72
N PHE A 19 -10.36 8.03 -2.48
CA PHE A 19 -10.13 8.55 -1.14
C PHE A 19 -11.45 8.51 -0.35
N THR A 20 -11.42 7.96 0.84
CA THR A 20 -12.65 7.79 1.63
C THR A 20 -13.19 9.16 2.09
N ILE A 21 -14.52 9.28 2.24
CA ILE A 21 -15.15 10.49 2.78
C ILE A 21 -14.55 10.84 4.14
N LYS A 22 -14.45 9.85 5.05
CA LYS A 22 -13.84 10.04 6.37
C LYS A 22 -12.38 10.49 6.27
N GLY A 23 -11.62 9.96 5.31
CA GLY A 23 -10.25 10.39 5.05
C GLY A 23 -10.16 11.86 4.65
N MET A 24 -11.06 12.30 3.76
CA MET A 24 -11.13 13.71 3.34
C MET A 24 -11.52 14.63 4.49
N GLU A 25 -12.57 14.29 5.25
CA GLU A 25 -13.01 15.07 6.41
C GLU A 25 -11.92 15.21 7.46
N THR A 26 -11.18 14.12 7.71
CA THR A 26 -10.04 14.11 8.62
C THR A 26 -8.89 14.99 8.11
N LEU A 27 -8.57 14.90 6.80
CA LEU A 27 -7.52 15.69 6.17
C LEU A 27 -7.81 17.19 6.25
N GLN A 28 -9.07 17.60 6.04
CA GLN A 28 -9.50 19.00 6.10
C GLN A 28 -9.36 19.64 7.50
N GLN A 29 -9.23 18.84 8.54
CA GLN A 29 -9.06 19.30 9.92
C GLN A 29 -7.60 19.27 10.39
N ALA A 30 -6.67 18.82 9.53
CA ALA A 30 -5.27 18.67 9.89
C ALA A 30 -4.57 20.02 10.10
N GLU A 31 -3.72 20.10 11.12
CA GLU A 31 -2.77 21.20 11.34
C GLU A 31 -1.36 20.82 10.87
N VAL A 32 -1.06 19.51 10.93
CA VAL A 32 0.18 18.93 10.40
C VAL A 32 -0.17 17.70 9.56
N VAL A 33 0.37 17.64 8.34
CA VAL A 33 0.22 16.47 7.44
C VAL A 33 1.60 15.89 7.19
N VAL A 34 1.79 14.64 7.61
CA VAL A 34 3.00 13.85 7.38
C VAL A 34 2.70 12.83 6.27
N TYR A 35 3.41 12.88 5.15
CA TYR A 35 3.12 12.05 3.99
C TYR A 35 4.38 11.50 3.30
N ASP A 36 4.23 10.42 2.54
CA ASP A 36 5.29 9.82 1.76
C ASP A 36 5.05 9.93 0.23
N SER A 37 5.98 9.41 -0.55
CA SER A 37 5.98 9.52 -2.01
C SER A 37 4.89 8.69 -2.71
N LEU A 38 4.14 7.84 -1.99
CA LEU A 38 3.08 7.00 -2.55
C LEU A 38 1.74 7.73 -2.59
N VAL A 39 1.60 8.86 -1.89
CA VAL A 39 0.39 9.67 -1.91
C VAL A 39 0.27 10.40 -3.23
N GLY A 40 -0.87 10.25 -3.92
CA GLY A 40 -1.14 10.88 -5.21
C GLY A 40 -1.19 12.42 -5.12
N GLN A 41 -0.75 13.10 -6.20
CA GLN A 41 -0.71 14.57 -6.24
C GLN A 41 -2.09 15.21 -6.04
N GLU A 42 -3.16 14.60 -6.56
CA GLU A 42 -4.52 15.10 -6.38
C GLU A 42 -4.96 15.07 -4.90
N ILE A 43 -4.51 14.09 -4.12
CA ILE A 43 -4.76 14.07 -2.68
C ILE A 43 -3.91 15.14 -1.98
N LEU A 44 -2.64 15.27 -2.36
CA LEU A 44 -1.77 16.32 -1.80
C LEU A 44 -2.31 17.73 -2.05
N SER A 45 -2.94 17.97 -3.21
CA SER A 45 -3.58 19.26 -3.51
C SER A 45 -4.85 19.54 -2.69
N ARG A 46 -5.36 18.55 -1.96
CA ARG A 46 -6.51 18.70 -1.05
C ARG A 46 -6.11 19.04 0.38
N ILE A 47 -4.81 19.07 0.68
CA ILE A 47 -4.32 19.46 2.00
C ILE A 47 -4.66 20.95 2.22
N PRO A 48 -5.23 21.34 3.38
CA PRO A 48 -5.49 22.74 3.68
C PRO A 48 -4.21 23.59 3.59
N GLU A 49 -4.30 24.78 3.02
CA GLU A 49 -3.17 25.69 2.90
C GLU A 49 -2.58 26.07 4.28
N SER A 50 -3.41 26.09 5.32
CA SER A 50 -2.99 26.35 6.70
C SER A 50 -2.22 25.20 7.35
N ALA A 51 -2.29 23.98 6.78
CA ALA A 51 -1.63 22.81 7.35
C ALA A 51 -0.14 22.77 6.99
N ARG A 52 0.70 22.51 7.99
CA ARG A 52 2.13 22.30 7.76
C ARG A 52 2.39 20.92 7.20
N CYS A 53 3.05 20.84 6.06
CA CYS A 53 3.38 19.61 5.36
C CYS A 53 4.78 19.10 5.71
N ILE A 54 4.89 17.81 6.06
CA ILE A 54 6.16 17.11 6.32
C ILE A 54 6.25 15.91 5.36
N ASN A 55 7.13 16.01 4.36
CA ASN A 55 7.40 14.90 3.45
C ASN A 55 8.47 13.98 4.04
N VAL A 56 8.10 12.74 4.34
CA VAL A 56 8.99 11.68 4.88
C VAL A 56 9.38 10.64 3.83
N GLY A 57 8.91 10.79 2.58
CA GLY A 57 9.27 9.93 1.46
C GLY A 57 10.67 10.20 0.90
N LYS A 58 11.07 9.39 -0.08
CA LYS A 58 12.36 9.55 -0.78
C LYS A 58 12.40 10.90 -1.49
N ARG A 59 13.44 11.70 -1.25
CA ARG A 59 13.81 12.85 -2.08
C ARG A 59 14.96 12.43 -2.99
N ALA A 60 15.03 13.02 -4.20
CA ALA A 60 15.99 12.66 -5.24
C ALA A 60 17.48 12.72 -4.84
N SER A 61 17.82 13.33 -3.71
CA SER A 61 19.20 13.52 -3.23
C SER A 61 19.44 13.09 -1.77
N HIS A 62 18.45 12.52 -1.06
CA HIS A 62 18.58 12.17 0.36
C HIS A 62 18.00 10.80 0.65
N HIS A 63 18.63 10.08 1.60
CA HIS A 63 18.12 8.80 2.09
C HIS A 63 16.66 8.92 2.57
N THR A 64 15.87 7.86 2.36
CA THR A 64 14.53 7.74 2.97
C THR A 64 14.65 7.90 4.48
N MET A 65 13.78 8.69 5.08
CA MET A 65 13.75 8.81 6.54
C MET A 65 13.51 7.42 7.16
N PRO A 66 14.34 6.96 8.10
CA PRO A 66 14.09 5.70 8.81
C PRO A 66 12.73 5.70 9.50
N GLN A 67 12.11 4.50 9.61
CA GLN A 67 10.78 4.40 10.20
C GLN A 67 10.72 4.95 11.63
N GLU A 68 11.76 4.70 12.42
CA GLU A 68 11.87 5.19 13.79
C GLU A 68 11.81 6.73 13.86
N GLN A 69 12.43 7.41 12.90
CA GLN A 69 12.36 8.88 12.80
C GLN A 69 10.98 9.37 12.37
N ILE A 70 10.29 8.64 11.47
CA ILE A 70 8.91 8.97 11.09
C ILE A 70 8.01 8.84 12.31
N ASN A 71 8.13 7.75 13.07
CA ASN A 71 7.37 7.53 14.30
C ASN A 71 7.60 8.65 15.31
N GLN A 72 8.87 9.08 15.46
CA GLN A 72 9.24 10.17 16.37
C GLN A 72 8.62 11.51 15.95
N VAL A 73 8.61 11.83 14.65
CA VAL A 73 7.96 13.05 14.11
C VAL A 73 6.47 13.07 14.47
N LEU A 74 5.76 11.96 14.36
CA LEU A 74 4.33 11.88 14.72
C LEU A 74 4.11 12.19 16.20
N VAL A 75 4.93 11.60 17.08
CA VAL A 75 4.87 11.81 18.52
C VAL A 75 5.18 13.27 18.89
N GLU A 76 6.24 13.84 18.34
CA GLU A 76 6.67 15.21 18.63
C GLU A 76 5.60 16.25 18.24
N GLU A 77 4.99 16.08 17.05
CA GLU A 77 3.95 16.98 16.61
C GLU A 77 2.67 16.87 17.46
N ALA A 78 2.30 15.66 17.85
CA ALA A 78 1.16 15.43 18.73
C ALA A 78 1.41 15.99 20.15
N LYS A 79 2.63 15.86 20.69
CA LYS A 79 3.01 16.44 22.00
C LYS A 79 2.94 17.98 22.02
N LYS A 80 3.09 18.63 20.85
CA LYS A 80 2.88 20.07 20.69
C LYS A 80 1.40 20.49 20.69
N GLY A 81 0.48 19.52 20.75
CA GLY A 81 -0.96 19.74 20.76
C GLY A 81 -1.61 19.73 19.37
N HIS A 82 -0.86 19.42 18.30
CA HIS A 82 -1.38 19.49 16.94
C HIS A 82 -2.31 18.31 16.59
N ARG A 83 -3.25 18.56 15.67
CA ARG A 83 -4.00 17.56 14.94
C ARG A 83 -3.15 17.08 13.77
N VAL A 84 -2.56 15.88 13.94
CA VAL A 84 -1.59 15.31 12.97
C VAL A 84 -2.27 14.28 12.08
N VAL A 85 -2.21 14.46 10.79
CA VAL A 85 -2.65 13.45 9.81
C VAL A 85 -1.42 12.82 9.16
N ARG A 86 -1.25 11.50 9.35
CA ARG A 86 -0.29 10.69 8.62
C ARG A 86 -0.98 10.09 7.38
N LEU A 87 -0.74 10.68 6.21
CA LEU A 87 -1.22 10.15 4.93
C LEU A 87 -0.31 9.04 4.42
N LYS A 88 -0.90 7.88 4.11
CA LYS A 88 -0.20 6.68 3.66
C LYS A 88 -0.83 6.18 2.35
N GLY A 89 -0.04 5.90 1.32
CA GLY A 89 -0.56 5.30 0.08
C GLY A 89 -1.28 3.97 0.35
N GLY A 90 -2.39 3.73 -0.33
CA GLY A 90 -3.24 2.56 -0.09
C GLY A 90 -3.94 2.60 1.27
N ASP A 91 -3.75 1.55 2.04
CA ASP A 91 -4.27 1.38 3.41
C ASP A 91 -3.12 1.44 4.44
N PRO A 92 -3.31 2.02 5.64
CA PRO A 92 -2.25 2.15 6.64
C PRO A 92 -1.66 0.84 7.13
N PHE A 93 -2.46 -0.23 7.16
CA PHE A 93 -2.09 -1.51 7.79
C PHE A 93 -1.68 -2.59 6.80
N LEU A 94 -2.13 -2.52 5.54
CA LEU A 94 -1.72 -3.50 4.55
C LEU A 94 -0.36 -3.12 3.94
N PHE A 95 0.72 -3.73 4.44
CA PHE A 95 2.12 -3.46 4.09
C PHE A 95 2.52 -1.98 4.24
N GLY A 96 1.75 -1.21 5.00
CA GLY A 96 1.95 0.22 5.24
C GLY A 96 2.76 0.53 6.52
N ARG A 97 3.16 -0.47 7.30
CA ARG A 97 3.88 -0.31 8.58
C ARG A 97 3.14 0.55 9.63
N GLY A 98 1.81 0.71 9.47
CA GLY A 98 1.00 1.51 10.41
C GLY A 98 1.00 0.93 11.83
N GLY A 99 1.17 -0.39 11.99
CA GLY A 99 1.32 -1.02 13.31
C GLY A 99 2.54 -0.49 14.06
N GLU A 100 3.70 -0.38 13.39
CA GLU A 100 4.93 0.15 13.99
C GLU A 100 4.79 1.64 14.39
N GLU A 101 4.02 2.43 13.61
CA GLU A 101 3.71 3.82 13.95
C GLU A 101 2.83 3.89 15.21
N LEU A 102 1.83 2.99 15.33
CA LEU A 102 0.95 2.94 16.49
C LEU A 102 1.64 2.47 17.77
N GLU A 103 2.55 1.51 17.68
CA GLU A 103 3.28 1.01 18.85
C GLU A 103 3.94 2.16 19.64
N LEU A 104 4.60 3.09 18.94
CA LEU A 104 5.22 4.25 19.59
C LEU A 104 4.19 5.23 20.11
N LEU A 105 3.10 5.50 19.36
CA LEU A 105 2.03 6.39 19.83
C LEU A 105 1.39 5.88 21.12
N VAL A 106 1.11 4.57 21.20
CA VAL A 106 0.57 3.93 22.42
C VAL A 106 1.56 4.06 23.58
N LYS A 107 2.83 3.74 23.34
CA LYS A 107 3.89 3.85 24.36
C LYS A 107 4.00 5.26 24.94
N GLU A 108 3.82 6.27 24.11
CA GLU A 108 3.92 7.69 24.48
C GLU A 108 2.58 8.30 24.96
N GLY A 109 1.52 7.48 25.05
CA GLY A 109 0.19 7.92 25.51
C GLY A 109 -0.49 8.91 24.54
N ILE A 110 -0.14 8.90 23.25
CA ILE A 110 -0.72 9.79 22.24
C ILE A 110 -2.06 9.21 21.74
N PRO A 111 -3.17 9.96 21.80
CA PRO A 111 -4.42 9.55 21.20
C PRO A 111 -4.28 9.38 19.70
N TYR A 112 -4.85 8.29 19.15
CA TYR A 112 -4.80 8.03 17.72
C TYR A 112 -6.11 7.49 17.18
N GLU A 113 -6.24 7.52 15.87
CA GLU A 113 -7.32 6.89 15.12
C GLU A 113 -6.79 6.39 13.78
N VAL A 114 -7.33 5.26 13.29
CA VAL A 114 -7.00 4.74 11.97
C VAL A 114 -8.20 4.92 11.05
N VAL A 115 -7.96 5.54 9.91
CA VAL A 115 -8.95 5.68 8.82
C VAL A 115 -8.49 4.80 7.67
N PRO A 116 -9.16 3.66 7.44
CA PRO A 116 -8.81 2.75 6.35
C PRO A 116 -8.82 3.43 4.99
N GLY A 117 -8.02 2.92 4.08
CA GLY A 117 -7.99 3.35 2.69
C GLY A 117 -8.27 2.21 1.72
N VAL A 118 -8.69 2.54 0.51
CA VAL A 118 -8.81 1.56 -0.57
C VAL A 118 -7.41 1.06 -0.94
N THR A 119 -7.20 -0.25 -0.83
CA THR A 119 -5.88 -0.84 -1.02
C THR A 119 -5.64 -1.30 -2.45
N SER A 120 -4.40 -1.18 -2.94
CA SER A 120 -4.02 -1.48 -4.33
C SER A 120 -4.29 -2.93 -4.76
N PRO A 121 -4.09 -3.99 -3.94
CA PRO A 121 -4.34 -5.37 -4.37
C PRO A 121 -5.80 -5.67 -4.71
N ILE A 122 -6.72 -4.82 -4.31
CA ILE A 122 -8.15 -4.91 -4.66
C ILE A 122 -8.50 -3.92 -5.78
N ALA A 123 -8.08 -2.67 -5.64
CA ALA A 123 -8.50 -1.62 -6.57
C ALA A 123 -7.80 -1.73 -7.94
N VAL A 124 -6.52 -2.06 -7.99
CA VAL A 124 -5.77 -2.09 -9.25
C VAL A 124 -6.25 -3.21 -10.18
N PRO A 125 -6.46 -4.46 -9.73
CA PRO A 125 -7.11 -5.48 -10.55
C PRO A 125 -8.50 -5.05 -11.03
N ALA A 126 -9.34 -4.48 -10.16
CA ALA A 126 -10.68 -4.02 -10.52
C ALA A 126 -10.66 -2.96 -11.65
N TYR A 127 -9.75 -1.99 -11.59
CA TYR A 127 -9.55 -1.00 -12.66
C TYR A 127 -9.06 -1.61 -14.00
N ASN A 128 -8.57 -2.83 -13.96
CA ASN A 128 -8.14 -3.58 -15.15
C ASN A 128 -9.16 -4.66 -15.58
N GLY A 129 -10.34 -4.69 -14.96
CA GLY A 129 -11.38 -5.70 -15.26
C GLY A 129 -11.02 -7.11 -14.80
N ILE A 130 -10.11 -7.25 -13.81
CA ILE A 130 -9.67 -8.54 -13.27
C ILE A 130 -10.30 -8.73 -11.88
N PRO A 131 -11.32 -9.59 -11.75
CA PRO A 131 -11.87 -9.93 -10.44
C PRO A 131 -10.87 -10.79 -9.66
N VAL A 132 -10.58 -10.41 -8.42
CA VAL A 132 -9.66 -11.20 -7.56
C VAL A 132 -10.34 -12.41 -6.91
N THR A 133 -11.68 -12.51 -6.99
CA THR A 133 -12.48 -13.69 -6.65
C THR A 133 -13.52 -13.91 -7.71
N HIS A 134 -13.86 -15.16 -7.98
CA HIS A 134 -14.92 -15.51 -8.93
C HIS A 134 -15.56 -16.84 -8.52
N ARG A 135 -16.90 -16.92 -8.53
CA ARG A 135 -17.65 -18.09 -8.05
C ARG A 135 -17.16 -19.40 -8.70
N ASP A 136 -16.87 -19.38 -9.99
CA ASP A 136 -16.54 -20.58 -10.76
C ASP A 136 -15.04 -20.87 -10.79
N PHE A 137 -14.15 -19.93 -10.41
CA PHE A 137 -12.70 -20.08 -10.56
C PHE A 137 -11.94 -20.05 -9.23
N THR A 138 -12.27 -19.14 -8.32
CA THR A 138 -11.51 -18.99 -7.09
C THR A 138 -12.33 -18.35 -5.98
N SER A 139 -12.29 -18.95 -4.79
CA SER A 139 -13.00 -18.49 -3.59
C SER A 139 -12.09 -17.79 -2.57
N SER A 140 -10.79 -17.67 -2.87
CA SER A 140 -9.83 -17.07 -1.95
C SER A 140 -8.85 -16.13 -2.65
N VAL A 141 -8.32 -15.16 -1.91
CA VAL A 141 -7.28 -14.23 -2.35
C VAL A 141 -6.16 -14.21 -1.32
N HIS A 142 -4.94 -14.36 -1.79
CA HIS A 142 -3.74 -14.27 -0.97
C HIS A 142 -2.96 -13.02 -1.38
N ILE A 143 -2.82 -12.08 -0.46
CA ILE A 143 -2.09 -10.83 -0.68
C ILE A 143 -0.72 -10.97 -0.02
N ILE A 144 0.33 -10.91 -0.82
CA ILE A 144 1.68 -11.32 -0.45
C ILE A 144 2.66 -10.19 -0.79
N THR A 145 3.63 -9.93 0.06
CA THR A 145 4.73 -9.04 -0.30
C THR A 145 5.81 -9.80 -1.07
N GLY A 146 6.17 -9.31 -2.25
CA GLY A 146 7.33 -9.79 -3.01
C GLY A 146 8.65 -9.21 -2.52
N HIS A 147 8.62 -8.33 -1.49
CA HIS A 147 9.82 -7.72 -0.95
C HIS A 147 10.49 -8.66 0.06
N LYS A 148 11.77 -8.98 -0.18
CA LYS A 148 12.61 -9.72 0.76
C LYS A 148 13.29 -8.76 1.74
N LYS A 149 13.45 -9.15 3.00
CA LYS A 149 14.46 -8.53 3.86
C LYS A 149 15.84 -8.81 3.27
N GLN A 150 16.71 -7.81 3.25
CA GLN A 150 18.04 -7.95 2.68
C GLN A 150 18.79 -9.13 3.35
N GLY A 151 19.29 -10.07 2.53
CA GLY A 151 20.00 -11.25 2.99
C GLY A 151 19.14 -12.42 3.51
N ALA A 152 17.80 -12.32 3.46
CA ALA A 152 16.89 -13.40 3.87
C ALA A 152 16.30 -14.15 2.67
N ALA A 153 15.99 -15.44 2.85
CA ALA A 153 15.13 -16.19 1.95
C ALA A 153 13.69 -15.66 2.00
N TYR A 154 12.84 -16.05 1.07
CA TYR A 154 11.41 -15.80 1.19
C TYR A 154 10.85 -16.60 2.37
N ASP A 155 10.10 -15.91 3.23
CA ASP A 155 9.25 -16.54 4.23
C ASP A 155 7.86 -16.79 3.62
N ILE A 156 7.84 -17.55 2.52
CA ILE A 156 6.64 -17.86 1.76
C ILE A 156 6.64 -19.36 1.45
N ASP A 157 5.59 -20.05 1.91
CA ASP A 157 5.33 -21.45 1.53
C ASP A 157 4.62 -21.48 0.18
N PHE A 158 5.40 -21.55 -0.91
CA PHE A 158 4.88 -21.59 -2.28
C PHE A 158 4.05 -22.86 -2.55
N ASP A 159 4.42 -23.99 -1.95
CA ASP A 159 3.66 -25.25 -2.09
C ASP A 159 2.25 -25.10 -1.49
N ALA A 160 2.15 -24.49 -0.29
CA ALA A 160 0.87 -24.20 0.32
C ALA A 160 0.05 -23.24 -0.55
N LEU A 161 0.64 -22.16 -1.06
CA LEU A 161 -0.06 -21.20 -1.91
C LEU A 161 -0.63 -21.85 -3.17
N VAL A 162 0.13 -22.68 -3.86
CA VAL A 162 -0.33 -23.39 -5.06
C VAL A 162 -1.48 -24.35 -4.71
N ARG A 163 -1.39 -25.08 -3.61
CA ARG A 163 -2.45 -26.00 -3.15
C ARG A 163 -3.77 -25.29 -2.81
N THR A 164 -3.74 -24.01 -2.38
CA THR A 164 -4.98 -23.29 -2.05
C THR A 164 -5.86 -22.99 -3.25
N LYS A 165 -5.30 -23.00 -4.48
CA LYS A 165 -5.97 -22.63 -5.74
C LYS A 165 -6.64 -21.25 -5.68
N GLY A 166 -6.15 -20.39 -4.80
CA GLY A 166 -6.61 -19.01 -4.65
C GLY A 166 -5.95 -18.07 -5.67
N THR A 167 -6.50 -16.88 -5.84
CA THR A 167 -5.81 -15.80 -6.56
C THR A 167 -4.62 -15.32 -5.74
N LEU A 168 -3.44 -15.27 -6.34
CA LEU A 168 -2.22 -14.78 -5.71
C LEU A 168 -1.94 -13.35 -6.19
N VAL A 169 -1.85 -12.41 -5.25
CA VAL A 169 -1.55 -11.01 -5.53
C VAL A 169 -0.24 -10.63 -4.85
N PHE A 170 0.83 -10.52 -5.64
CA PHE A 170 2.14 -10.11 -5.15
C PHE A 170 2.32 -8.60 -5.26
N LEU A 171 2.51 -7.92 -4.14
CA LEU A 171 2.85 -6.51 -4.09
C LEU A 171 4.36 -6.33 -3.99
N MET A 172 4.88 -5.21 -4.57
CA MET A 172 6.32 -4.89 -4.55
C MET A 172 7.22 -6.00 -5.15
N GLY A 173 6.65 -6.86 -6.02
CA GLY A 173 7.29 -8.06 -6.53
C GLY A 173 8.06 -7.90 -7.85
N VAL A 174 8.11 -6.70 -8.47
CA VAL A 174 8.68 -6.54 -9.82
C VAL A 174 10.16 -6.90 -9.86
N SER A 175 10.94 -6.50 -8.88
CA SER A 175 12.38 -6.84 -8.78
C SER A 175 12.64 -8.32 -8.47
N ALA A 176 11.64 -9.02 -7.96
CA ALA A 176 11.70 -10.42 -7.57
C ALA A 176 10.84 -11.32 -8.49
N LEU A 177 10.34 -10.77 -9.60
CA LEU A 177 9.37 -11.46 -10.46
C LEU A 177 9.89 -12.82 -10.95
N SER A 178 11.15 -12.88 -11.39
CA SER A 178 11.76 -14.14 -11.86
C SER A 178 11.78 -15.20 -10.76
N ASP A 179 12.21 -14.84 -9.56
CA ASP A 179 12.30 -15.76 -8.42
C ASP A 179 10.90 -16.25 -8.00
N ILE A 180 9.91 -15.34 -7.98
CA ILE A 180 8.52 -15.68 -7.64
C ILE A 180 7.95 -16.67 -8.66
N CYS A 181 8.10 -16.39 -9.96
CA CYS A 181 7.63 -17.29 -11.02
C CYS A 181 8.31 -18.66 -10.95
N GLN A 182 9.63 -18.69 -10.77
CA GLN A 182 10.37 -19.94 -10.65
C GLN A 182 9.91 -20.75 -9.43
N SER A 183 9.72 -20.11 -8.28
CA SER A 183 9.27 -20.79 -7.06
C SER A 183 7.85 -21.34 -7.20
N LEU A 184 6.94 -20.61 -7.85
CA LEU A 184 5.59 -21.08 -8.14
C LEU A 184 5.58 -22.29 -9.08
N LEU A 185 6.40 -22.27 -10.15
CA LEU A 185 6.53 -23.39 -11.09
C LEU A 185 7.13 -24.63 -10.40
N GLN A 186 8.14 -24.45 -9.55
CA GLN A 186 8.74 -25.53 -8.75
C GLN A 186 7.74 -26.14 -7.76
N ALA A 187 6.83 -25.32 -7.23
CA ALA A 187 5.73 -25.75 -6.36
C ALA A 187 4.56 -26.44 -7.14
N GLY A 188 4.70 -26.60 -8.46
CA GLY A 188 3.71 -27.29 -9.30
C GLY A 188 2.59 -26.40 -9.83
N MET A 189 2.77 -25.08 -9.89
CA MET A 189 1.84 -24.20 -10.59
C MET A 189 1.88 -24.49 -12.11
N ASP A 190 0.70 -24.48 -12.73
CA ASP A 190 0.61 -24.64 -14.18
C ASP A 190 1.37 -23.51 -14.89
N GLN A 191 2.22 -23.89 -15.85
CA GLN A 191 2.98 -22.92 -16.67
C GLN A 191 2.09 -21.99 -17.51
N ASP A 192 0.87 -22.42 -17.83
CA ASP A 192 -0.12 -21.67 -18.58
C ASP A 192 -1.10 -20.90 -17.69
N MET A 193 -0.86 -20.88 -16.34
CA MET A 193 -1.67 -20.12 -15.41
C MET A 193 -1.76 -18.65 -15.84
N PRO A 194 -2.98 -18.10 -16.01
CA PRO A 194 -3.15 -16.69 -16.36
C PRO A 194 -2.50 -15.75 -15.32
N ALA A 195 -1.69 -14.83 -15.82
CA ALA A 195 -0.97 -13.87 -14.97
C ALA A 195 -1.03 -12.45 -15.55
N ALA A 196 -1.05 -11.45 -14.66
CA ALA A 196 -1.03 -10.05 -15.03
C ALA A 196 0.00 -9.28 -14.20
N ILE A 197 0.74 -8.38 -14.87
CA ILE A 197 1.57 -7.37 -14.20
C ILE A 197 0.87 -6.04 -14.36
N LEU A 198 0.54 -5.41 -13.24
CA LEU A 198 -0.18 -4.16 -13.16
C LEU A 198 0.72 -3.12 -12.49
N GLN A 199 0.99 -2.02 -13.18
CA GLN A 199 1.88 -0.96 -12.71
C GLN A 199 1.17 0.38 -12.69
N LYS A 200 1.43 1.19 -11.65
CA LYS A 200 0.83 2.53 -11.47
C LYS A 200 -0.69 2.51 -11.61
N GLY A 201 -1.32 1.46 -11.05
CA GLY A 201 -2.75 1.26 -11.16
C GLY A 201 -3.55 2.44 -10.62
N THR A 202 -4.75 2.63 -11.17
CA THR A 202 -5.68 3.73 -10.85
C THR A 202 -5.18 5.14 -11.19
N THR A 203 -4.07 5.27 -11.90
CA THR A 203 -3.52 6.57 -12.34
C THR A 203 -3.50 6.66 -13.87
N ALA A 204 -3.35 7.89 -14.41
CA ALA A 204 -3.19 8.10 -15.84
C ALA A 204 -1.95 7.37 -16.43
N GLY A 205 -0.98 7.03 -15.59
CA GLY A 205 0.21 6.27 -15.98
C GLY A 205 0.06 4.76 -15.87
N GLN A 206 -1.17 4.24 -15.67
CA GLN A 206 -1.42 2.81 -15.52
C GLN A 206 -0.93 2.02 -16.73
N LYS A 207 -0.21 0.92 -16.45
CA LYS A 207 0.22 -0.05 -17.45
C LYS A 207 -0.18 -1.45 -17.03
N ARG A 208 -0.56 -2.28 -18.01
CA ARG A 208 -0.84 -3.70 -17.79
C ARG A 208 -0.11 -4.56 -18.80
N ILE A 209 0.38 -5.69 -18.36
CA ILE A 209 0.87 -6.78 -19.19
C ILE A 209 0.12 -8.02 -18.74
N VAL A 210 -0.64 -8.63 -19.64
CA VAL A 210 -1.41 -9.86 -19.37
C VAL A 210 -0.82 -10.96 -20.22
N ARG A 211 -0.57 -12.11 -19.63
CA ARG A 211 -0.21 -13.33 -20.34
C ARG A 211 -1.41 -14.26 -20.30
N SER A 212 -2.10 -14.41 -21.43
CA SER A 212 -3.19 -15.34 -21.64
C SER A 212 -2.98 -16.08 -22.96
N GLU A 213 -3.65 -17.21 -23.14
CA GLU A 213 -3.58 -18.01 -24.36
C GLU A 213 -3.96 -17.24 -25.64
N GLU A 214 -4.75 -16.17 -25.54
CA GLU A 214 -5.14 -15.32 -26.68
C GLU A 214 -3.96 -14.72 -27.45
N ARG A 215 -2.76 -14.63 -26.85
CA ARG A 215 -1.55 -14.16 -27.55
C ARG A 215 -0.82 -15.25 -28.34
N ARG A 216 -1.23 -16.52 -28.24
CA ARG A 216 -0.66 -17.59 -29.09
C ARG A 216 -1.25 -17.61 -30.49
N VAL A 217 -2.39 -16.98 -30.74
CA VAL A 217 -3.09 -16.97 -32.03
C VAL A 217 -2.69 -15.80 -32.94
N GLY A 218 -1.89 -14.88 -32.48
CA GLY A 218 -1.45 -13.69 -33.20
C GLY A 218 0.04 -13.71 -33.59
N LYS A 219 0.49 -14.76 -34.31
CA LYS A 219 1.72 -14.72 -35.09
C LYS A 219 1.39 -14.96 -36.55
#